data_193ea63f624b4daa6ae702ec58ef84b5
#
_entry.id   193ea63f624b4daa6ae702ec58ef84b5
#
_cell.length_a   1.000
_cell.length_b   1.000
_cell.length_c   1.000
_cell.angle_alpha   90.00
_cell.angle_beta   90.00
_cell.angle_gamma   90.00
#
_symmetry.space_group_name_H-M   'P 1'
#
loop_
_entity.id
_entity.type
_entity.pdbx_description
1 polymer ?
#
loop_
_entity_poly.entity_id
_entity_poly.type
_entity_poly.pdbx_seq_one_letter_code
_entity_poly.pdbx_strand_id
1 'polypeptide(L)'
;MKIYIFLILITGIGFSQATGLSAYGVGEKIHNSDPASLALGNSSFFSGNSKHISIDSPSSLWRSTLTRFSIHSGFNYLSTTQYPDQHQQNLTSFSILFPVGIKKVFGFGLQPTYRSNKLNITDEDFKFIGADESITGAPIAYRNTYTIDGGISELFLLYSQKLTHNISGGIKYSLLFGNQILNDELYTYDVEFDTSSSGGMLINEFVDNEDTLYAKANNGVMTEINKHRKFSGSSISAEGRYADEKHEFVINLMLNGKINVETTNQLTMVNSSTTNTFENSATNFSSNFGLGYRYKILNNSGISVEIHNKSPFNIPENAAIFNIMPPGEKSIHFGSYYQIRNSKIGYWNNLNIRGGAYT
;
A
#
# COMPACT_ATOMS: atom_id res chain seq x y z
N MET A 1 8.79 2.20 -37.34
CA MET A 1 7.93 2.80 -36.32
C MET A 1 6.98 1.81 -35.60
N LYS A 2 6.42 0.80 -36.27
CA LYS A 2 5.50 -0.21 -35.65
C LYS A 2 6.18 -1.15 -34.64
N ILE A 3 7.45 -1.48 -34.82
CA ILE A 3 8.20 -2.41 -33.94
C ILE A 3 8.60 -1.75 -32.59
N TYR A 4 8.89 -0.46 -32.58
CA TYR A 4 9.23 0.25 -31.36
C TYR A 4 8.04 0.42 -30.39
N ILE A 5 6.82 0.54 -30.92
CA ILE A 5 5.59 0.58 -30.13
C ILE A 5 5.33 -0.77 -29.44
N PHE A 6 5.66 -1.88 -30.12
CA PHE A 6 5.49 -3.23 -29.56
C PHE A 6 6.55 -3.53 -28.48
N LEU A 7 7.76 -3.02 -28.60
CA LEU A 7 8.81 -3.15 -27.58
C LEU A 7 8.48 -2.35 -26.30
N ILE A 8 7.88 -1.15 -26.44
CA ILE A 8 7.43 -0.34 -25.30
C ILE A 8 6.23 -1.03 -24.57
N LEU A 9 5.39 -1.75 -25.30
CA LEU A 9 4.29 -2.52 -24.71
C LEU A 9 4.77 -3.74 -23.89
N ILE A 10 5.88 -4.35 -24.26
CA ILE A 10 6.43 -5.53 -23.55
C ILE A 10 7.17 -5.12 -22.26
N THR A 11 7.77 -3.95 -22.21
CA THR A 11 8.42 -3.44 -21.00
C THR A 11 7.44 -2.93 -19.95
N GLY A 12 6.16 -2.76 -20.31
CA GLY A 12 5.08 -2.33 -19.40
C GLY A 12 4.46 -3.45 -18.54
N ILE A 13 4.98 -4.66 -18.58
CA ILE A 13 4.65 -5.69 -17.58
C ILE A 13 5.47 -5.34 -16.32
N GLY A 14 5.07 -4.26 -15.67
CA GLY A 14 5.59 -3.87 -14.38
C GLY A 14 5.20 -4.93 -13.36
N PHE A 15 6.19 -5.61 -12.83
CA PHE A 15 6.05 -6.47 -11.67
C PHE A 15 5.63 -5.58 -10.49
N SER A 16 4.33 -5.49 -10.22
CA SER A 16 3.84 -5.01 -8.94
C SER A 16 4.17 -6.11 -7.93
N GLN A 17 5.33 -6.02 -7.34
CA GLN A 17 5.68 -6.89 -6.22
C GLN A 17 4.98 -6.36 -4.99
N ALA A 18 4.06 -7.14 -4.44
CA ALA A 18 3.71 -7.00 -3.02
C ALA A 18 4.99 -7.33 -2.26
N THR A 19 5.62 -6.30 -1.71
CA THR A 19 6.87 -6.47 -0.99
C THR A 19 6.57 -7.02 0.40
N GLY A 20 7.44 -7.86 0.97
CA GLY A 20 7.37 -8.28 2.38
C GLY A 20 7.39 -7.11 3.37
N LEU A 21 7.67 -5.88 2.89
CA LEU A 21 7.57 -4.63 3.63
C LEU A 21 6.14 -4.29 4.09
N SER A 22 5.11 -4.86 3.45
CA SER A 22 3.71 -4.68 3.89
C SER A 22 3.44 -5.26 5.28
N ALA A 23 4.29 -6.15 5.77
CA ALA A 23 4.22 -6.72 7.11
C ALA A 23 4.75 -5.78 8.20
N TYR A 24 5.45 -4.71 7.84
CA TYR A 24 6.08 -3.82 8.79
C TYR A 24 5.40 -2.44 8.80
N GLY A 25 5.41 -1.79 9.96
CA GLY A 25 4.88 -0.45 10.13
C GLY A 25 3.37 -0.35 9.90
N VAL A 26 2.94 0.60 9.10
CA VAL A 26 1.53 0.82 8.71
C VAL A 26 1.13 0.04 7.46
N GLY A 27 2.04 -0.76 6.91
CA GLY A 27 1.85 -1.48 5.67
C GLY A 27 2.34 -0.71 4.44
N GLU A 28 2.04 -1.27 3.27
CA GLU A 28 2.42 -0.71 1.98
C GLU A 28 1.46 0.41 1.56
N LYS A 29 2.01 1.48 0.99
CA LYS A 29 1.20 2.55 0.40
C LYS A 29 0.47 2.00 -0.82
N ILE A 30 -0.83 2.17 -0.86
CA ILE A 30 -1.61 1.87 -2.06
C ILE A 30 -1.40 3.01 -3.05
N HIS A 31 -0.63 2.71 -4.09
CA HIS A 31 -0.43 3.63 -5.19
C HIS A 31 -1.67 3.59 -6.10
N ASN A 32 -2.19 4.75 -6.37
CA ASN A 32 -3.28 5.06 -7.30
C ASN A 32 -4.24 3.89 -7.61
N SER A 33 -5.38 3.92 -7.00
CA SER A 33 -6.47 2.96 -7.22
C SER A 33 -7.05 2.96 -8.64
N ASP A 34 -6.60 3.88 -9.47
CA ASP A 34 -7.08 4.13 -10.82
C ASP A 34 -6.28 3.33 -11.87
N PRO A 35 -6.92 2.38 -12.59
CA PRO A 35 -6.25 1.59 -13.63
C PRO A 35 -5.58 2.42 -14.73
N ALA A 36 -6.12 3.61 -15.02
CA ALA A 36 -5.53 4.48 -16.03
C ALA A 36 -4.25 5.15 -15.55
N SER A 37 -4.15 5.41 -14.26
CA SER A 37 -2.95 5.91 -13.59
C SER A 37 -1.86 4.84 -13.60
N LEU A 38 -2.19 3.63 -13.19
CA LEU A 38 -1.27 2.50 -13.20
C LEU A 38 -0.69 2.24 -14.61
N ALA A 39 -1.55 2.28 -15.63
CA ALA A 39 -1.13 2.12 -17.02
C ALA A 39 -0.23 3.25 -17.55
N LEU A 40 -0.21 4.41 -16.90
CA LEU A 40 0.69 5.54 -17.19
C LEU A 40 1.95 5.57 -16.31
N GLY A 41 2.39 4.43 -15.78
CA GLY A 41 3.52 4.39 -14.87
C GLY A 41 3.18 4.98 -13.51
N ASN A 42 2.00 4.67 -12.99
CA ASN A 42 1.50 5.17 -11.71
C ASN A 42 1.39 6.71 -11.64
N SER A 43 1.14 7.36 -12.79
CA SER A 43 0.99 8.80 -12.91
C SER A 43 -0.31 9.28 -12.24
N SER A 44 -0.22 10.19 -11.29
CA SER A 44 -1.39 10.74 -10.58
C SER A 44 -2.01 11.92 -11.30
N PHE A 45 -1.20 12.79 -11.92
CA PHE A 45 -1.66 14.07 -12.45
C PHE A 45 -2.31 13.97 -13.84
N PHE A 46 -1.92 13.00 -14.66
CA PHE A 46 -2.31 12.97 -16.07
C PHE A 46 -3.22 11.82 -16.48
N SER A 47 -3.62 10.97 -15.53
CA SER A 47 -4.52 9.85 -15.80
C SER A 47 -5.95 10.29 -16.10
N GLY A 48 -6.41 11.36 -15.48
CA GLY A 48 -7.79 11.88 -15.61
C GLY A 48 -8.06 12.57 -16.95
N ASN A 49 -9.25 12.37 -17.49
CA ASN A 49 -9.79 13.08 -18.64
C ASN A 49 -11.31 13.31 -18.47
N SER A 50 -11.99 13.85 -19.50
CA SER A 50 -13.43 14.04 -19.44
C SER A 50 -14.27 12.76 -19.24
N LYS A 51 -13.70 11.58 -19.50
CA LYS A 51 -14.36 10.28 -19.36
C LYS A 51 -13.85 9.47 -18.18
N HIS A 52 -12.73 9.86 -17.60
CA HIS A 52 -12.05 9.13 -16.55
C HIS A 52 -11.74 10.03 -15.37
N ILE A 53 -12.01 9.56 -14.15
CA ILE A 53 -11.81 10.31 -12.91
C ILE A 53 -10.45 9.91 -12.33
N SER A 54 -9.60 10.89 -12.05
CA SER A 54 -8.45 10.73 -11.17
C SER A 54 -8.69 11.56 -9.92
N ILE A 55 -9.01 10.91 -8.82
CA ILE A 55 -9.25 11.58 -7.53
C ILE A 55 -7.97 12.15 -6.91
N ASP A 56 -6.82 11.70 -7.36
CA ASP A 56 -5.51 12.18 -6.91
C ASP A 56 -5.06 13.46 -7.64
N SER A 57 -5.81 13.86 -8.68
CA SER A 57 -5.57 15.11 -9.42
C SER A 57 -6.80 16.02 -9.39
N PRO A 58 -7.07 16.68 -8.25
CA PRO A 58 -8.27 17.48 -8.09
C PRO A 58 -8.40 18.64 -9.10
N SER A 59 -7.29 19.21 -9.58
CA SER A 59 -7.34 20.32 -10.57
C SER A 59 -7.87 19.90 -11.94
N SER A 60 -7.95 18.60 -12.23
CA SER A 60 -8.43 18.07 -13.50
C SER A 60 -9.95 17.82 -13.53
N LEU A 61 -10.59 17.68 -12.39
CA LEU A 61 -11.94 17.15 -12.22
C LEU A 61 -13.04 18.09 -12.73
N TRP A 62 -12.80 19.38 -12.81
CA TRP A 62 -13.75 20.35 -13.40
C TRP A 62 -14.19 20.00 -14.83
N ARG A 63 -13.41 19.11 -15.52
CA ARG A 63 -13.73 18.60 -16.86
C ARG A 63 -14.91 17.62 -16.85
N SER A 64 -15.32 17.14 -15.68
CA SER A 64 -16.48 16.26 -15.55
C SER A 64 -17.78 17.06 -15.71
N THR A 65 -18.55 16.75 -16.72
CA THR A 65 -19.83 17.42 -17.04
C THR A 65 -21.05 16.68 -16.51
N LEU A 66 -20.85 15.46 -16.01
CA LEU A 66 -21.90 14.61 -15.48
C LEU A 66 -21.57 14.18 -14.06
N THR A 67 -22.59 13.94 -13.25
CA THR A 67 -22.42 13.22 -11.98
C THR A 67 -21.82 11.86 -12.26
N ARG A 68 -20.75 11.52 -11.52
CA ARG A 68 -20.02 10.28 -11.71
C ARG A 68 -19.92 9.54 -10.42
N PHE A 69 -20.19 8.27 -10.53
CA PHE A 69 -19.94 7.27 -9.52
C PHE A 69 -18.82 6.35 -10.00
N SER A 70 -17.85 6.10 -9.15
CA SER A 70 -16.71 5.23 -9.45
C SER A 70 -16.42 4.30 -8.30
N ILE A 71 -16.27 3.03 -8.61
CA ILE A 71 -15.78 2.01 -7.69
C ILE A 71 -14.60 1.32 -8.38
N HIS A 72 -13.49 1.21 -7.69
CA HIS A 72 -12.35 0.43 -8.14
C HIS A 72 -12.10 -0.71 -7.17
N SER A 73 -11.76 -1.86 -7.71
CA SER A 73 -11.29 -3.02 -6.95
C SER A 73 -10.02 -3.54 -7.57
N GLY A 74 -9.09 -3.99 -6.74
CA GLY A 74 -7.84 -4.61 -7.14
C GLY A 74 -7.80 -6.07 -6.69
N PHE A 75 -7.16 -6.89 -7.49
CA PHE A 75 -6.82 -8.26 -7.14
C PHE A 75 -5.31 -8.41 -7.23
N ASN A 76 -4.69 -8.77 -6.12
CA ASN A 76 -3.27 -9.05 -6.04
C ASN A 76 -3.06 -10.54 -5.80
N TYR A 77 -2.15 -11.11 -6.57
CA TYR A 77 -1.69 -12.48 -6.42
C TYR A 77 -0.20 -12.47 -6.18
N LEU A 78 0.24 -13.05 -5.08
CA LEU A 78 1.64 -13.23 -4.74
C LEU A 78 1.94 -14.72 -4.67
N SER A 79 2.83 -15.19 -5.53
CA SER A 79 3.39 -16.53 -5.47
C SER A 79 4.89 -16.44 -5.21
N THR A 80 5.35 -17.14 -4.19
CA THR A 80 6.76 -17.23 -3.84
C THR A 80 7.13 -18.67 -3.61
N THR A 81 8.42 -19.01 -3.78
CA THR A 81 8.92 -20.38 -3.53
C THR A 81 9.02 -20.71 -2.05
N GLN A 82 8.96 -19.71 -1.17
CA GLN A 82 9.17 -19.87 0.27
C GLN A 82 7.87 -19.82 1.10
N TYR A 83 6.81 -19.27 0.55
CA TYR A 83 5.53 -19.09 1.25
C TYR A 83 4.36 -19.55 0.40
N PRO A 84 3.24 -19.98 1.00
CA PRO A 84 2.04 -20.33 0.27
C PRO A 84 1.53 -19.16 -0.57
N ASP A 85 0.93 -19.48 -1.70
CA ASP A 85 0.31 -18.49 -2.58
C ASP A 85 -0.69 -17.62 -1.82
N GLN A 86 -0.55 -16.31 -1.96
CA GLN A 86 -1.42 -15.35 -1.30
C GLN A 86 -2.33 -14.65 -2.31
N HIS A 87 -3.60 -14.62 -1.99
CA HIS A 87 -4.62 -13.92 -2.77
C HIS A 87 -5.20 -12.77 -1.96
N GLN A 88 -5.23 -11.59 -2.54
CA GLN A 88 -5.83 -10.45 -1.90
C GLN A 88 -6.78 -9.74 -2.87
N GLN A 89 -8.04 -9.59 -2.46
CA GLN A 89 -9.01 -8.77 -3.14
C GLN A 89 -9.36 -7.57 -2.27
N ASN A 90 -9.18 -6.36 -2.80
CA ASN A 90 -9.42 -5.13 -2.07
C ASN A 90 -10.32 -4.19 -2.86
N LEU A 91 -11.21 -3.51 -2.14
CA LEU A 91 -11.82 -2.28 -2.63
C LEU A 91 -10.74 -1.20 -2.59
N THR A 92 -10.32 -0.70 -3.77
CA THR A 92 -9.23 0.27 -3.87
C THR A 92 -9.72 1.71 -3.84
N SER A 93 -10.95 1.99 -4.28
CA SER A 93 -11.58 3.29 -4.06
C SER A 93 -13.07 3.28 -4.34
N PHE A 94 -13.74 4.21 -3.71
CA PHE A 94 -15.10 4.61 -3.97
C PHE A 94 -15.16 6.13 -4.08
N SER A 95 -15.79 6.67 -5.11
CA SER A 95 -15.95 8.12 -5.22
C SER A 95 -17.19 8.54 -5.98
N ILE A 96 -17.71 9.71 -5.60
CA ILE A 96 -18.81 10.37 -6.29
C ILE A 96 -18.39 11.82 -6.58
N LEU A 97 -18.61 12.26 -7.83
CA LEU A 97 -18.36 13.61 -8.28
C LEU A 97 -19.66 14.26 -8.75
N PHE A 98 -19.87 15.51 -8.35
CA PHE A 98 -21.03 16.32 -8.72
C PHE A 98 -20.57 17.59 -9.43
N PRO A 99 -20.86 17.79 -10.73
CA PRO A 99 -20.64 19.07 -11.36
C PRO A 99 -21.63 20.11 -10.83
N VAL A 100 -21.08 21.24 -10.39
CA VAL A 100 -21.84 22.40 -9.91
C VAL A 100 -21.65 23.53 -10.90
N GLY A 101 -22.40 23.47 -12.01
CA GLY A 101 -22.23 24.37 -13.15
C GLY A 101 -21.11 23.90 -14.11
N ILE A 102 -20.76 24.76 -15.07
CA ILE A 102 -19.91 24.39 -16.23
C ILE A 102 -18.43 24.24 -15.86
N LYS A 103 -17.98 24.83 -14.74
CA LYS A 103 -16.55 24.97 -14.40
C LYS A 103 -16.17 24.50 -13.00
N LYS A 104 -17.09 23.91 -12.27
CA LYS A 104 -16.90 23.54 -10.86
C LYS A 104 -17.40 22.14 -10.62
N VAL A 105 -16.64 21.38 -9.83
CA VAL A 105 -16.99 20.03 -9.41
C VAL A 105 -16.71 19.90 -7.92
N PHE A 106 -17.66 19.31 -7.21
CA PHE A 106 -17.48 18.79 -5.86
C PHE A 106 -17.43 17.27 -5.91
N GLY A 107 -16.75 16.67 -4.95
CA GLY A 107 -16.76 15.23 -4.80
C GLY A 107 -16.41 14.79 -3.41
N PHE A 108 -16.72 13.55 -3.13
CA PHE A 108 -16.30 12.85 -1.92
C PHE A 108 -16.06 11.39 -2.23
N GLY A 109 -15.35 10.72 -1.35
CA GLY A 109 -15.09 9.31 -1.50
C GLY A 109 -14.25 8.74 -0.38
N LEU A 110 -14.00 7.45 -0.50
CA LEU A 110 -13.25 6.62 0.43
C LEU A 110 -12.19 5.84 -0.35
N GLN A 111 -10.95 5.83 0.15
CA GLN A 111 -9.91 4.95 -0.38
C GLN A 111 -8.92 4.54 0.71
N PRO A 112 -8.36 3.33 0.64
CA PRO A 112 -7.22 2.98 1.46
C PRO A 112 -5.97 3.74 1.00
N THR A 113 -5.15 4.18 1.96
CA THR A 113 -3.87 4.84 1.71
C THR A 113 -2.69 3.93 2.02
N TYR A 114 -2.81 3.15 3.08
CA TYR A 114 -1.83 2.13 3.49
C TYR A 114 -2.56 0.85 3.85
N ARG A 115 -2.00 -0.29 3.44
CA ARG A 115 -2.50 -1.61 3.79
C ARG A 115 -1.37 -2.51 4.24
N SER A 116 -1.57 -3.14 5.38
CA SER A 116 -0.84 -4.35 5.74
C SER A 116 -1.56 -5.50 5.07
N ASN A 117 -0.87 -6.20 4.18
CA ASN A 117 -1.41 -7.42 3.63
C ASN A 117 -1.48 -8.45 4.75
N LYS A 118 -2.57 -9.20 4.80
CA LYS A 118 -2.66 -10.32 5.74
C LYS A 118 -1.52 -11.29 5.43
N LEU A 119 -0.45 -11.14 6.17
CA LEU A 119 0.71 -12.01 6.10
C LEU A 119 0.61 -12.94 7.29
N ASN A 120 0.50 -14.22 7.02
CA ASN A 120 0.63 -15.27 8.01
C ASN A 120 1.98 -15.93 7.78
N ILE A 121 2.96 -15.58 8.59
CA ILE A 121 4.25 -16.21 8.61
C ILE A 121 4.21 -17.23 9.72
N THR A 122 4.12 -18.50 9.37
CA THR A 122 4.35 -19.58 10.30
C THR A 122 5.76 -20.08 10.02
N ASP A 123 6.66 -19.94 10.96
CA ASP A 123 7.95 -20.62 10.96
C ASP A 123 7.67 -22.08 11.37
N GLU A 124 7.53 -22.95 10.39
CA GLU A 124 7.25 -24.38 10.63
C GLU A 124 8.52 -25.15 11.03
N ASP A 125 9.67 -24.53 10.86
CA ASP A 125 10.94 -25.12 11.27
C ASP A 125 11.12 -24.95 12.79
N PHE A 126 10.99 -26.02 13.53
CA PHE A 126 11.37 -26.04 14.93
C PHE A 126 12.87 -25.81 15.04
N LYS A 127 13.26 -24.70 15.68
CA LYS A 127 14.67 -24.39 15.94
C LYS A 127 15.01 -24.76 17.38
N PHE A 128 16.06 -25.52 17.55
CA PHE A 128 16.61 -25.74 18.87
C PHE A 128 17.33 -24.47 19.34
N ILE A 129 16.94 -23.96 20.50
CA ILE A 129 17.68 -22.89 21.18
C ILE A 129 18.56 -23.59 22.22
N GLY A 130 19.89 -23.46 22.09
CA GLY A 130 20.82 -23.99 23.06
C GLY A 130 21.50 -25.30 22.71
N ALA A 131 21.52 -25.70 21.44
CA ALA A 131 22.28 -26.87 20.96
C ALA A 131 23.79 -26.59 20.76
N ASP A 132 24.36 -25.62 21.47
CA ASP A 132 25.82 -25.53 21.56
C ASP A 132 26.28 -26.42 22.70
N GLU A 133 27.30 -27.27 22.46
CA GLU A 133 27.82 -28.30 23.40
C GLU A 133 28.22 -27.73 24.78
N SER A 134 28.19 -26.38 24.95
CA SER A 134 28.53 -25.69 26.18
C SER A 134 27.34 -25.27 27.05
N ILE A 135 26.08 -25.44 26.59
CA ILE A 135 24.91 -24.98 27.33
C ILE A 135 24.28 -26.14 28.10
N THR A 136 24.38 -26.07 29.42
CA THR A 136 23.81 -27.04 30.39
C THR A 136 22.30 -26.90 30.56
N GLY A 137 21.54 -26.48 29.55
CA GLY A 137 20.10 -26.30 29.57
C GLY A 137 19.38 -27.35 28.74
N ALA A 138 18.13 -27.69 29.13
CA ALA A 138 17.28 -28.53 28.29
C ALA A 138 17.00 -27.82 26.96
N PRO A 139 17.10 -28.50 25.83
CA PRO A 139 16.83 -27.93 24.53
C PRO A 139 15.34 -27.50 24.46
N ILE A 140 15.08 -26.32 23.96
CA ILE A 140 13.73 -25.78 23.76
C ILE A 140 13.48 -25.65 22.27
N ALA A 141 12.37 -26.18 21.80
CA ALA A 141 11.87 -25.92 20.46
C ALA A 141 10.82 -24.82 20.51
N TYR A 142 10.74 -24.01 19.47
CA TYR A 142 9.71 -22.99 19.35
C TYR A 142 9.10 -22.95 17.95
N ARG A 143 7.84 -22.55 17.90
CA ARG A 143 7.11 -22.20 16.68
C ARG A 143 6.56 -20.81 16.86
N ASN A 144 6.86 -19.95 15.91
CA ASN A 144 6.33 -18.58 15.91
C ASN A 144 5.37 -18.37 14.74
N THR A 145 4.19 -17.83 15.03
CA THR A 145 3.20 -17.45 14.02
C THR A 145 2.92 -15.97 14.12
N TYR A 146 3.28 -15.22 13.10
CA TYR A 146 3.09 -13.78 13.01
C TYR A 146 2.01 -13.46 11.99
N THR A 147 0.98 -12.75 12.43
CA THR A 147 -0.12 -12.30 11.56
C THR A 147 -0.31 -10.79 11.70
N ILE A 148 -0.39 -10.10 10.57
CA ILE A 148 -0.71 -8.68 10.52
C ILE A 148 -1.81 -8.43 9.50
N ASP A 149 -2.75 -7.56 9.84
CA ASP A 149 -3.85 -7.15 8.96
C ASP A 149 -4.29 -5.72 9.26
N GLY A 150 -4.86 -5.03 8.26
CA GLY A 150 -5.43 -3.70 8.42
C GLY A 150 -4.71 -2.60 7.67
N GLY A 151 -4.71 -1.40 8.22
CA GLY A 151 -4.05 -0.24 7.61
C GLY A 151 -4.77 1.07 7.83
N ILE A 152 -4.46 2.06 6.99
CA ILE A 152 -5.03 3.41 7.04
C ILE A 152 -5.85 3.65 5.78
N SER A 153 -7.04 4.20 5.97
CA SER A 153 -7.93 4.66 4.90
C SER A 153 -8.17 6.16 5.03
N GLU A 154 -8.58 6.79 3.93
CA GLU A 154 -9.00 8.18 3.94
C GLU A 154 -10.45 8.33 3.46
N LEU A 155 -11.23 9.14 4.18
CA LEU A 155 -12.46 9.74 3.70
C LEU A 155 -12.12 11.13 3.21
N PHE A 156 -12.39 11.45 1.94
CA PHE A 156 -12.01 12.72 1.37
C PHE A 156 -13.18 13.51 0.83
N LEU A 157 -13.02 14.84 0.91
CA LEU A 157 -13.83 15.84 0.23
C LEU A 157 -12.93 16.55 -0.77
N LEU A 158 -13.43 16.81 -1.98
CA LEU A 158 -12.66 17.51 -2.99
C LEU A 158 -13.50 18.58 -3.69
N TYR A 159 -12.79 19.61 -4.12
CA TYR A 159 -13.32 20.70 -4.93
C TYR A 159 -12.38 20.99 -6.08
N SER A 160 -12.93 21.18 -7.27
CA SER A 160 -12.19 21.49 -8.49
C SER A 160 -12.85 22.63 -9.25
N GLN A 161 -12.04 23.56 -9.76
CA GLN A 161 -12.54 24.69 -10.51
C GLN A 161 -11.62 25.07 -11.67
N LYS A 162 -12.19 25.39 -12.83
CA LYS A 162 -11.51 26.10 -13.90
C LYS A 162 -11.53 27.59 -13.58
N LEU A 163 -10.35 28.18 -13.41
CA LEU A 163 -10.19 29.61 -13.05
C LEU A 163 -10.15 30.50 -14.27
N THR A 164 -9.29 30.16 -15.25
CA THR A 164 -9.17 30.88 -16.53
C THR A 164 -9.27 29.92 -17.70
N HIS A 165 -9.03 30.40 -18.92
CA HIS A 165 -8.99 29.51 -20.11
C HIS A 165 -7.99 28.40 -19.96
N ASN A 166 -6.80 28.70 -19.42
CA ASN A 166 -5.67 27.76 -19.33
C ASN A 166 -5.37 27.30 -17.90
N ILE A 167 -5.97 27.92 -16.87
CA ILE A 167 -5.65 27.63 -15.47
C ILE A 167 -6.85 26.99 -14.77
N SER A 168 -6.57 25.92 -14.03
CA SER A 168 -7.51 25.29 -13.12
C SER A 168 -6.84 24.97 -11.79
N GLY A 169 -7.64 24.83 -10.75
CA GLY A 169 -7.18 24.47 -9.42
C GLY A 169 -8.11 23.46 -8.76
N GLY A 170 -7.59 22.80 -7.75
CA GLY A 170 -8.37 21.88 -6.94
C GLY A 170 -7.80 21.73 -5.54
N ILE A 171 -8.68 21.40 -4.61
CA ILE A 171 -8.35 21.15 -3.21
C ILE A 171 -8.99 19.82 -2.82
N LYS A 172 -8.26 19.00 -2.06
CA LYS A 172 -8.74 17.78 -1.44
C LYS A 172 -8.44 17.83 0.05
N TYR A 173 -9.45 17.66 0.88
CA TYR A 173 -9.32 17.49 2.32
C TYR A 173 -9.63 16.06 2.67
N SER A 174 -8.78 15.40 3.45
CA SER A 174 -8.90 14.01 3.82
C SER A 174 -8.87 13.82 5.33
N LEU A 175 -9.78 13.00 5.83
CA LEU A 175 -9.77 12.45 7.17
C LEU A 175 -9.16 11.06 7.10
N LEU A 176 -8.08 10.86 7.82
CA LEU A 176 -7.34 9.59 7.90
C LEU A 176 -7.85 8.80 9.10
N PHE A 177 -8.16 7.53 8.90
CA PHE A 177 -8.58 6.63 9.95
C PHE A 177 -8.23 5.19 9.59
N GLY A 178 -8.19 4.32 10.58
CA GLY A 178 -7.94 2.90 10.32
C GLY A 178 -7.59 2.13 11.56
N ASN A 179 -7.51 0.83 11.38
CA ASN A 179 -7.09 -0.12 12.40
C ASN A 179 -6.04 -1.05 11.81
N GLN A 180 -5.12 -1.47 12.64
CA GLN A 180 -4.14 -2.52 12.33
C GLN A 180 -4.11 -3.48 13.50
N ILE A 181 -4.21 -4.76 13.20
CA ILE A 181 -4.12 -5.85 14.18
C ILE A 181 -2.87 -6.64 13.85
N LEU A 182 -2.04 -6.84 14.86
CA LEU A 182 -0.85 -7.66 14.81
C LEU A 182 -1.01 -8.72 15.89
N ASN A 183 -0.92 -9.97 15.49
CA ASN A 183 -0.92 -11.12 16.39
C ASN A 183 0.40 -11.87 16.22
N ASP A 184 1.08 -12.09 17.34
CA ASP A 184 2.35 -12.80 17.42
C ASP A 184 2.18 -13.92 18.44
N GLU A 185 2.08 -15.17 17.96
CA GLU A 185 1.87 -16.36 18.75
C GLU A 185 3.18 -17.14 18.81
N LEU A 186 3.77 -17.22 19.99
CA LEU A 186 4.95 -17.99 20.27
C LEU A 186 4.58 -19.24 21.07
N TYR A 187 4.77 -20.39 20.47
CA TYR A 187 4.71 -21.68 21.16
C TYR A 187 6.13 -22.10 21.52
N THR A 188 6.34 -22.43 22.79
CA THR A 188 7.58 -23.04 23.28
C THR A 188 7.28 -24.46 23.76
N TYR A 189 8.15 -25.39 23.39
CA TYR A 189 7.99 -26.82 23.67
C TYR A 189 9.20 -27.34 24.40
N ASP A 190 8.98 -28.20 25.38
CA ASP A 190 10.03 -29.06 25.92
C ASP A 190 10.41 -30.07 24.86
N VAL A 191 11.70 -30.33 24.71
CA VAL A 191 12.21 -31.29 23.73
C VAL A 191 12.71 -32.53 24.47
N GLU A 192 12.17 -33.68 24.11
CA GLU A 192 12.61 -34.99 24.56
C GLU A 192 13.21 -35.75 23.41
N PHE A 193 14.29 -36.50 23.70
CA PHE A 193 14.93 -37.40 22.75
C PHE A 193 14.53 -38.82 23.04
N ASP A 194 14.05 -39.54 22.03
CA ASP A 194 13.62 -40.94 22.12
C ASP A 194 14.13 -41.72 20.92
N THR A 195 14.33 -43.02 21.11
CA THR A 195 14.68 -43.96 20.03
C THR A 195 13.45 -44.41 19.23
N SER A 196 12.26 -44.10 19.67
CA SER A 196 10.99 -44.42 19.01
C SER A 196 10.43 -43.24 18.25
N SER A 197 10.04 -43.44 17.00
CA SER A 197 9.32 -42.41 16.21
C SER A 197 7.86 -42.19 16.63
N SER A 198 7.32 -42.99 17.54
CA SER A 198 5.93 -42.89 18.01
C SER A 198 5.80 -41.98 19.21
N GLY A 199 4.69 -41.23 19.32
CA GLY A 199 4.37 -40.29 20.41
C GLY A 199 5.05 -38.95 20.26
N GLY A 200 4.33 -37.85 20.61
CA GLY A 200 4.80 -36.46 20.51
C GLY A 200 4.88 -35.92 19.08
N MET A 201 5.20 -34.65 18.96
CA MET A 201 5.42 -33.99 17.66
C MET A 201 6.89 -34.13 17.27
N LEU A 202 7.18 -34.86 16.20
CA LEU A 202 8.54 -35.03 15.69
C LEU A 202 9.09 -33.70 15.18
N ILE A 203 10.24 -33.29 15.70
CA ILE A 203 10.93 -32.06 15.29
C ILE A 203 12.06 -32.40 14.31
N ASN A 204 12.88 -33.37 14.63
CA ASN A 204 14.05 -33.76 13.83
C ASN A 204 14.47 -35.20 14.12
N GLU A 205 15.23 -35.80 13.18
CA GLU A 205 15.85 -37.08 13.31
C GLU A 205 17.38 -36.91 13.31
N PHE A 206 18.04 -37.56 14.24
CA PHE A 206 19.50 -37.58 14.35
C PHE A 206 20.00 -39.03 14.25
N VAL A 207 21.04 -39.24 13.48
CA VAL A 207 21.71 -40.56 13.42
C VAL A 207 22.99 -40.46 14.25
N ASP A 208 23.02 -41.17 15.37
CA ASP A 208 24.19 -41.27 16.24
C ASP A 208 24.56 -42.73 16.41
N ASN A 209 25.77 -43.13 15.98
CA ASN A 209 26.36 -44.46 16.16
C ASN A 209 25.45 -45.65 15.78
N GLU A 210 24.78 -45.62 14.63
CA GLU A 210 23.81 -46.59 14.12
C GLU A 210 22.41 -46.54 14.72
N ASP A 211 22.17 -45.75 15.78
CA ASP A 211 20.85 -45.53 16.33
C ASP A 211 20.24 -44.25 15.82
N THR A 212 18.93 -44.25 15.52
CA THR A 212 18.17 -43.06 15.15
C THR A 212 17.53 -42.46 16.41
N LEU A 213 17.90 -41.24 16.75
CA LEU A 213 17.33 -40.44 17.83
C LEU A 213 16.31 -39.50 17.26
N TYR A 214 15.10 -39.52 17.81
CA TYR A 214 14.00 -38.62 17.44
C TYR A 214 13.84 -37.52 18.48
N ALA A 215 14.02 -36.26 18.06
CA ALA A 215 13.69 -35.12 18.89
C ALA A 215 12.19 -34.85 18.80
N LYS A 216 11.49 -34.85 19.92
CA LYS A 216 10.05 -34.67 20.01
C LYS A 216 9.69 -33.48 20.88
N ALA A 217 8.74 -32.69 20.41
CA ALA A 217 8.18 -31.58 21.18
C ALA A 217 7.02 -32.06 22.04
N ASN A 218 7.11 -31.75 23.32
CA ASN A 218 6.08 -32.06 24.33
C ASN A 218 5.72 -30.77 25.08
N ASN A 219 4.55 -30.76 25.76
CA ASN A 219 4.15 -29.72 26.69
C ASN A 219 4.23 -28.28 26.15
N GLY A 220 3.64 -28.02 24.99
CA GLY A 220 3.66 -26.68 24.38
C GLY A 220 3.02 -25.60 25.26
N VAL A 221 3.74 -24.53 25.48
CA VAL A 221 3.26 -23.32 26.18
C VAL A 221 3.10 -22.19 25.17
N MET A 222 1.91 -21.61 25.10
CA MET A 222 1.60 -20.50 24.21
C MET A 222 1.79 -19.17 24.92
N THR A 223 2.52 -18.29 24.29
CA THR A 223 2.54 -16.85 24.61
C THR A 223 2.02 -16.08 23.42
N GLU A 224 0.99 -15.28 23.63
CA GLU A 224 0.34 -14.50 22.58
C GLU A 224 0.49 -13.01 22.86
N ILE A 225 0.95 -12.26 21.86
CA ILE A 225 1.04 -10.80 21.90
C ILE A 225 0.11 -10.25 20.83
N ASN A 226 -1.01 -9.68 21.28
CA ASN A 226 -1.95 -8.96 20.44
C ASN A 226 -1.67 -7.46 20.51
N LYS A 227 -1.41 -6.82 19.36
CA LYS A 227 -1.28 -5.37 19.25
C LYS A 227 -2.39 -4.84 18.36
N HIS A 228 -3.24 -4.03 18.92
CA HIS A 228 -4.28 -3.32 18.21
C HIS A 228 -3.92 -1.83 18.11
N ARG A 229 -3.79 -1.33 16.90
CA ARG A 229 -3.47 0.06 16.63
C ARG A 229 -4.63 0.73 15.94
N LYS A 230 -5.05 1.90 16.44
CA LYS A 230 -6.04 2.77 15.82
C LYS A 230 -5.36 4.03 15.32
N PHE A 231 -5.65 4.41 14.09
CA PHE A 231 -5.11 5.59 13.45
C PHE A 231 -6.19 6.65 13.27
N SER A 232 -5.83 7.92 13.53
CA SER A 232 -6.68 9.06 13.22
C SER A 232 -5.82 10.26 12.84
N GLY A 233 -6.29 11.05 11.86
CA GLY A 233 -5.56 12.21 11.39
C GLY A 233 -6.28 12.95 10.29
N SER A 234 -5.61 13.92 9.68
CA SER A 234 -6.13 14.67 8.54
C SER A 234 -5.01 15.11 7.61
N SER A 235 -5.37 15.40 6.36
CA SER A 235 -4.48 16.01 5.39
C SER A 235 -5.25 16.97 4.47
N ILE A 236 -4.54 17.94 3.91
CA ILE A 236 -5.05 18.84 2.90
C ILE A 236 -4.09 18.87 1.72
N SER A 237 -4.63 18.78 0.51
CA SER A 237 -3.87 18.89 -0.73
C SER A 237 -4.44 20.00 -1.59
N ALA A 238 -3.57 20.80 -2.18
CA ALA A 238 -3.90 21.82 -3.15
C ALA A 238 -3.13 21.56 -4.44
N GLU A 239 -3.80 21.67 -5.57
CA GLU A 239 -3.23 21.44 -6.90
C GLU A 239 -3.57 22.59 -7.85
N GLY A 240 -2.55 23.08 -8.53
CA GLY A 240 -2.66 24.04 -9.62
C GLY A 240 -2.27 23.40 -10.94
N ARG A 241 -2.98 23.73 -12.00
CA ARG A 241 -2.74 23.23 -13.35
C ARG A 241 -2.82 24.33 -14.37
N TYR A 242 -1.81 24.40 -15.21
CA TYR A 242 -1.81 25.17 -16.45
C TYR A 242 -1.89 24.20 -17.62
N ALA A 243 -2.75 24.45 -18.60
CA ALA A 243 -2.86 23.64 -19.80
C ALA A 243 -3.18 24.51 -21.01
N ASP A 244 -2.33 24.40 -22.03
CA ASP A 244 -2.58 24.95 -23.36
C ASP A 244 -2.75 23.84 -24.41
N GLU A 245 -2.65 24.16 -25.68
CA GLU A 245 -2.82 23.18 -26.76
C GLU A 245 -1.79 22.04 -26.73
N LYS A 246 -0.52 22.35 -26.38
CA LYS A 246 0.60 21.40 -26.44
C LYS A 246 1.17 21.04 -25.06
N HIS A 247 1.11 21.98 -24.11
CA HIS A 247 1.79 21.84 -22.83
C HIS A 247 0.77 21.76 -21.68
N GLU A 248 1.09 20.96 -20.68
CA GLU A 248 0.34 20.92 -19.46
C GLU A 248 1.30 20.77 -18.28
N PHE A 249 1.22 21.70 -17.33
CA PHE A 249 2.03 21.74 -16.12
C PHE A 249 1.13 21.56 -14.89
N VAL A 250 1.60 20.80 -13.93
CA VAL A 250 0.88 20.57 -12.67
C VAL A 250 1.84 20.80 -11.52
N ILE A 251 1.37 21.47 -10.49
CA ILE A 251 2.02 21.60 -9.20
C ILE A 251 1.04 21.15 -8.13
N ASN A 252 1.49 20.29 -7.25
CA ASN A 252 0.70 19.76 -6.12
C ASN A 252 1.48 19.97 -4.83
N LEU A 253 0.78 20.40 -3.79
CA LEU A 253 1.27 20.48 -2.43
C LEU A 253 0.27 19.80 -1.51
N MET A 254 0.73 18.82 -0.73
CA MET A 254 -0.06 18.16 0.29
C MET A 254 0.60 18.37 1.66
N LEU A 255 -0.19 18.82 2.61
CA LEU A 255 0.19 18.99 3.99
C LEU A 255 -0.56 17.97 4.84
N ASN A 256 0.19 17.12 5.52
CA ASN A 256 -0.39 16.19 6.47
C ASN A 256 -0.47 16.85 7.84
N GLY A 257 -1.62 16.71 8.49
CA GLY A 257 -1.79 17.08 9.88
C GLY A 257 -1.16 16.04 10.83
N LYS A 258 -1.42 16.22 12.08
CA LYS A 258 -1.04 15.28 13.13
C LYS A 258 -1.74 13.93 12.90
N ILE A 259 -0.99 12.84 13.00
CA ILE A 259 -1.54 11.48 13.02
C ILE A 259 -1.41 10.94 14.45
N ASN A 260 -2.52 10.61 15.05
CA ASN A 260 -2.58 9.95 16.35
C ASN A 260 -2.63 8.44 16.13
N VAL A 261 -1.89 7.72 16.97
CA VAL A 261 -1.88 6.25 17.02
C VAL A 261 -2.14 5.83 18.44
N GLU A 262 -3.31 5.25 18.67
CA GLU A 262 -3.64 4.56 19.92
C GLU A 262 -3.21 3.10 19.76
N THR A 263 -2.35 2.62 20.64
CA THR A 263 -1.87 1.25 20.62
C THR A 263 -2.30 0.53 21.90
N THR A 264 -3.03 -0.56 21.76
CA THR A 264 -3.37 -1.48 22.86
C THR A 264 -2.54 -2.74 22.67
N ASN A 265 -1.69 -3.06 23.63
CA ASN A 265 -0.94 -4.31 23.70
C ASN A 265 -1.58 -5.23 24.72
N GLN A 266 -1.89 -6.44 24.31
CA GLN A 266 -2.34 -7.51 25.18
C GLN A 266 -1.34 -8.64 25.12
N LEU A 267 -0.74 -8.96 26.24
CA LEU A 267 0.11 -10.12 26.44
C LEU A 267 -0.69 -11.19 27.17
N THR A 268 -0.84 -12.35 26.57
CA THR A 268 -1.52 -13.51 27.14
C THR A 268 -0.49 -14.63 27.32
N MET A 269 -0.37 -15.12 28.53
CA MET A 269 0.40 -16.30 28.89
C MET A 269 -0.55 -17.33 29.50
N VAL A 270 -0.09 -18.57 29.68
CA VAL A 270 -0.92 -19.72 30.16
C VAL A 270 -1.83 -19.38 31.35
N ASN A 271 -1.36 -18.58 32.29
CA ASN A 271 -2.09 -18.28 33.53
C ASN A 271 -2.29 -16.76 33.78
N SER A 272 -1.97 -15.91 32.84
CA SER A 272 -2.06 -14.46 33.03
C SER A 272 -2.31 -13.72 31.71
N SER A 273 -3.06 -12.61 31.81
CA SER A 273 -3.21 -11.68 30.70
C SER A 273 -3.02 -10.27 31.22
N THR A 274 -2.18 -9.50 30.54
CA THR A 274 -1.97 -8.08 30.85
C THR A 274 -2.30 -7.24 29.63
N THR A 275 -2.98 -6.11 29.86
CA THR A 275 -3.33 -5.18 28.78
C THR A 275 -2.82 -3.79 29.13
N ASN A 276 -2.09 -3.20 28.22
CA ASN A 276 -1.57 -1.83 28.30
C ASN A 276 -2.01 -1.02 27.09
N THR A 277 -2.53 0.18 27.31
CA THR A 277 -2.88 1.10 26.23
C THR A 277 -2.06 2.36 26.34
N PHE A 278 -1.52 2.85 25.23
CA PHE A 278 -0.78 4.08 25.16
C PHE A 278 -1.06 4.82 23.85
N GLU A 279 -1.04 6.13 23.92
CA GLU A 279 -1.22 7.01 22.76
C GLU A 279 0.10 7.63 22.36
N ASN A 280 0.37 7.61 21.08
CA ASN A 280 1.49 8.28 20.45
C ASN A 280 0.99 9.17 19.32
N SER A 281 1.72 10.22 19.01
CA SER A 281 1.39 11.05 17.87
C SER A 281 2.64 11.38 17.07
N ALA A 282 2.57 11.15 15.78
CA ALA A 282 3.52 11.71 14.85
C ALA A 282 3.17 13.17 14.63
N THR A 283 4.15 14.04 14.81
CA THR A 283 3.92 15.46 14.65
C THR A 283 3.88 15.88 13.20
N ASN A 284 3.25 16.97 13.00
CA ASN A 284 2.92 17.77 11.86
C ASN A 284 4.03 17.95 10.86
N PHE A 285 3.64 18.21 9.63
CA PHE A 285 4.48 18.77 8.56
C PHE A 285 5.28 17.80 7.72
N SER A 286 4.87 16.54 7.58
CA SER A 286 5.28 15.85 6.37
C SER A 286 4.56 16.52 5.19
N SER A 287 5.33 17.15 4.33
CA SER A 287 4.81 17.72 3.10
C SER A 287 5.01 16.72 1.96
N ASN A 288 4.06 16.71 1.05
CA ASN A 288 4.19 15.98 -0.20
C ASN A 288 4.12 17.02 -1.32
N PHE A 289 5.20 17.11 -2.08
CA PHE A 289 5.32 18.03 -3.19
C PHE A 289 5.39 17.24 -4.49
N GLY A 290 4.61 17.64 -5.48
CA GLY A 290 4.59 17.02 -6.79
C GLY A 290 4.68 18.04 -7.91
N LEU A 291 5.45 17.71 -8.93
CA LEU A 291 5.52 18.46 -10.20
C LEU A 291 5.22 17.51 -11.34
N GLY A 292 4.41 17.95 -12.29
CA GLY A 292 4.09 17.20 -13.47
C GLY A 292 4.22 18.05 -14.74
N TYR A 293 4.69 17.43 -15.80
CA TYR A 293 4.72 18.01 -17.14
C TYR A 293 4.22 16.99 -18.15
N ARG A 294 3.34 17.43 -19.05
CA ARG A 294 2.85 16.66 -20.19
C ARG A 294 3.01 17.43 -21.48
N TYR A 295 3.59 16.80 -22.48
CA TYR A 295 3.67 17.28 -23.84
C TYR A 295 2.72 16.50 -24.75
N LYS A 296 1.78 17.20 -25.37
CA LYS A 296 0.84 16.64 -26.35
C LYS A 296 1.49 16.68 -27.74
N ILE A 297 1.90 15.53 -28.23
CA ILE A 297 2.55 15.39 -29.55
C ILE A 297 1.50 15.63 -30.64
N LEU A 298 0.34 15.04 -30.46
CA LEU A 298 -0.85 15.20 -31.29
C LEU A 298 -2.07 15.42 -30.39
N ASN A 299 -3.23 15.79 -30.97
CA ASN A 299 -4.46 15.96 -30.23
C ASN A 299 -4.92 14.69 -29.47
N ASN A 300 -4.38 13.54 -29.82
CA ASN A 300 -4.75 12.24 -29.28
C ASN A 300 -3.57 11.47 -28.68
N SER A 301 -2.37 12.05 -28.61
CA SER A 301 -1.19 11.38 -28.05
C SER A 301 -0.29 12.35 -27.29
N GLY A 302 0.45 11.83 -26.33
CA GLY A 302 1.40 12.62 -25.57
C GLY A 302 2.26 11.79 -24.65
N ILE A 303 3.24 12.46 -24.08
CA ILE A 303 4.16 11.93 -23.08
C ILE A 303 4.07 12.79 -21.82
N SER A 304 4.30 12.20 -20.66
CA SER A 304 4.28 12.88 -19.38
C SER A 304 5.42 12.42 -18.49
N VAL A 305 5.84 13.33 -17.62
CA VAL A 305 6.77 13.05 -16.52
C VAL A 305 6.22 13.68 -15.26
N GLU A 306 6.31 12.97 -14.14
CA GLU A 306 5.95 13.47 -12.81
C GLU A 306 7.09 13.18 -11.84
N ILE A 307 7.30 14.08 -10.91
CA ILE A 307 8.25 13.95 -9.82
C ILE A 307 7.48 14.21 -8.53
N HIS A 308 7.59 13.27 -7.59
CA HIS A 308 6.99 13.38 -6.28
C HIS A 308 8.07 13.28 -5.21
N ASN A 309 7.95 14.15 -4.22
CA ASN A 309 8.82 14.16 -3.05
C ASN A 309 7.96 14.26 -1.79
N LYS A 310 7.94 13.19 -1.02
CA LYS A 310 7.24 13.09 0.25
C LYS A 310 8.27 13.10 1.38
N SER A 311 8.19 14.09 2.25
CA SER A 311 9.01 14.09 3.46
C SER A 311 8.49 13.07 4.48
N PRO A 312 9.38 12.50 5.32
CA PRO A 312 8.97 11.64 6.43
C PRO A 312 8.12 12.44 7.44
N PHE A 313 7.34 11.74 8.25
CA PHE A 313 6.71 12.35 9.41
C PHE A 313 7.76 12.71 10.44
N ASN A 314 7.58 13.85 11.11
CA ASN A 314 8.37 14.23 12.27
C ASN A 314 7.90 13.39 13.46
N ILE A 315 8.74 12.50 13.93
CA ILE A 315 8.45 11.59 15.04
C ILE A 315 9.29 12.01 16.23
N PRO A 316 8.72 12.20 17.42
CA PRO A 316 9.49 12.47 18.62
C PRO A 316 10.48 11.33 18.90
N GLU A 317 11.68 11.63 19.39
CA GLU A 317 12.77 10.66 19.61
C GLU A 317 12.36 9.46 20.48
N ASN A 318 11.40 9.64 21.38
CA ASN A 318 10.93 8.60 22.30
C ASN A 318 9.59 7.96 21.87
N ALA A 319 9.11 8.21 20.66
CA ALA A 319 7.84 7.69 20.24
C ALA A 319 7.91 6.20 19.84
N ALA A 320 7.13 5.36 20.50
CA ALA A 320 7.03 3.92 20.21
C ALA A 320 6.47 3.62 18.80
N ILE A 321 5.99 4.64 18.09
CA ILE A 321 5.47 4.53 16.72
C ILE A 321 6.55 4.67 15.64
N PHE A 322 7.81 4.89 16.01
CA PHE A 322 8.89 5.14 15.05
C PHE A 322 8.92 4.15 13.88
N ASN A 323 8.77 2.86 14.19
CA ASN A 323 8.79 1.80 13.19
C ASN A 323 7.45 1.61 12.47
N ILE A 324 6.43 2.42 12.80
CA ILE A 324 5.08 2.30 12.26
C ILE A 324 4.82 3.31 11.15
N MET A 325 5.42 4.50 11.26
CA MET A 325 5.17 5.60 10.33
C MET A 325 5.92 5.44 9.00
N PRO A 326 5.28 5.83 7.87
CA PRO A 326 5.91 5.71 6.56
C PRO A 326 7.16 6.62 6.45
N PRO A 327 8.24 6.12 5.87
CA PRO A 327 9.43 6.92 5.57
C PRO A 327 9.14 7.97 4.49
N GLY A 328 10.09 8.89 4.30
CA GLY A 328 10.09 9.77 3.14
C GLY A 328 10.25 8.97 1.83
N GLU A 329 9.67 9.48 0.76
CA GLU A 329 9.66 8.82 -0.54
C GLU A 329 9.96 9.83 -1.65
N LYS A 330 10.79 9.44 -2.60
CA LYS A 330 11.00 10.20 -3.85
C LYS A 330 10.70 9.26 -5.00
N SER A 331 9.89 9.72 -5.95
CA SER A 331 9.54 8.92 -7.12
C SER A 331 9.50 9.76 -8.39
N ILE A 332 9.80 9.12 -9.50
CA ILE A 332 9.71 9.70 -10.85
C ILE A 332 8.82 8.76 -11.67
N HIS A 333 7.85 9.33 -12.35
CA HIS A 333 6.88 8.60 -13.16
C HIS A 333 6.95 9.09 -14.60
N PHE A 334 7.01 8.15 -15.53
CA PHE A 334 6.98 8.41 -16.97
C PHE A 334 5.73 7.77 -17.55
N GLY A 335 5.01 8.51 -18.39
CA GLY A 335 3.81 8.02 -19.04
C GLY A 335 3.73 8.40 -20.50
N SER A 336 3.08 7.56 -21.28
CA SER A 336 2.71 7.85 -22.67
C SER A 336 1.30 7.36 -22.93
N TYR A 337 0.57 8.06 -23.78
CA TYR A 337 -0.77 7.67 -24.18
C TYR A 337 -1.01 7.91 -25.66
N TYR A 338 -1.88 7.07 -26.23
CA TYR A 338 -2.40 7.22 -27.55
C TYR A 338 -3.90 6.85 -27.56
N GLN A 339 -4.76 7.78 -27.99
CA GLN A 339 -6.18 7.55 -28.15
C GLN A 339 -6.50 7.31 -29.60
N ILE A 340 -7.10 6.18 -29.92
CA ILE A 340 -7.60 5.90 -31.26
C ILE A 340 -8.85 6.76 -31.51
N ARG A 341 -8.76 7.67 -32.48
CA ARG A 341 -9.89 8.50 -32.95
C ARG A 341 -10.21 8.14 -34.39
N ASN A 342 -11.05 7.15 -34.60
CA ASN A 342 -11.51 6.81 -35.93
C ASN A 342 -13.05 6.87 -35.96
N SER A 343 -13.60 7.89 -36.61
CA SER A 343 -15.04 8.13 -36.68
C SER A 343 -15.85 7.03 -37.34
N LYS A 344 -15.20 6.13 -38.09
CA LYS A 344 -15.86 5.08 -38.86
C LYS A 344 -16.05 3.75 -38.10
N ILE A 345 -15.38 3.57 -36.94
CA ILE A 345 -15.40 2.29 -36.20
C ILE A 345 -15.83 2.58 -34.75
N GLY A 346 -17.12 2.49 -34.45
CA GLY A 346 -17.74 2.97 -33.21
C GLY A 346 -17.07 2.54 -31.90
N TYR A 347 -16.82 1.26 -31.67
CA TYR A 347 -16.22 0.76 -30.46
C TYR A 347 -14.76 1.21 -30.28
N TRP A 348 -13.95 1.15 -31.35
CA TRP A 348 -12.52 1.47 -31.32
C TRP A 348 -12.21 2.96 -31.12
N ASN A 349 -13.17 3.85 -31.33
CA ASN A 349 -13.01 5.29 -31.10
C ASN A 349 -12.74 5.69 -29.65
N ASN A 350 -12.96 4.78 -28.72
CA ASN A 350 -12.77 5.03 -27.30
C ASN A 350 -11.58 4.30 -26.70
N LEU A 351 -10.83 3.56 -27.53
CA LEU A 351 -9.68 2.82 -27.05
C LEU A 351 -8.53 3.79 -26.73
N ASN A 352 -8.04 3.73 -25.50
CA ASN A 352 -6.85 4.43 -25.04
C ASN A 352 -5.76 3.40 -24.77
N ILE A 353 -4.66 3.51 -25.49
CA ILE A 353 -3.44 2.74 -25.23
C ILE A 353 -2.56 3.60 -24.33
N ARG A 354 -2.08 3.04 -23.24
CA ARG A 354 -1.24 3.70 -22.26
C ARG A 354 -0.07 2.82 -21.90
N GLY A 355 1.07 3.44 -21.62
CA GLY A 355 2.27 2.75 -21.16
C GLY A 355 3.11 3.69 -20.32
N GLY A 356 3.77 3.15 -19.30
CA GLY A 356 4.60 3.97 -18.43
C GLY A 356 5.49 3.13 -17.53
N ALA A 357 6.38 3.83 -16.82
CA ALA A 357 7.28 3.25 -15.82
C ALA A 357 7.45 4.25 -14.67
N TYR A 358 7.82 3.74 -13.50
CA TYR A 358 8.14 4.56 -12.34
C TYR A 358 9.29 3.94 -11.53
N THR A 359 9.93 4.78 -10.73
CA THR A 359 11.02 4.40 -9.82
C THR A 359 10.88 5.16 -8.50
#